data_f2c723ca6494aa220790434f4070d5d1
#
_entry.id   f2c723ca6494aa220790434f4070d5d1
#
_cell.length_a   1.000
_cell.length_b   1.000
_cell.length_c   1.000
_cell.angle_alpha   90.00
_cell.angle_beta   90.00
_cell.angle_gamma   90.00
#
_symmetry.space_group_name_H-M   'P 1'
#
loop_
_entity.id
_entity.type
_entity.pdbx_description
1 polymer ?
#
loop_
_entity_poly.entity_id
_entity_poly.type
_entity_poly.pdbx_seq_one_letter_code
_entity_poly.pdbx_strand_id
1 'polypeptide(L)'
;KGYIEQYRTKQQKINSDSIMTQEEKDAALENFFDTFFAEYRDHNLKAYTENTDNFVSLFALQNLRNEFEDSKLDSLINLLAPALKEHKSVKSMQKALQARINTAEGKPFIDFTVNSVVGMTRSIPPQPKYADVKFSDYVGKGKYILVDFWAPWCGPCKREIPNLKAVYDKYAGENFDILSIAVWERQPVQVTIDTAAELGMNWLHINNAGSVPTDIYGVEGI
;
A
#
# COMPACT_ATOMS: atom_id res chain seq x y z
N LYS A 1 -19.08 16.28 -2.02
CA LYS A 1 -18.86 16.86 -3.38
C LYS A 1 -18.19 18.23 -3.30
N GLY A 2 -18.56 19.11 -2.36
CA GLY A 2 -18.00 20.48 -2.25
C GLY A 2 -16.49 20.55 -2.02
N TYR A 3 -15.94 19.73 -1.12
CA TYR A 3 -14.51 19.76 -0.83
C TYR A 3 -13.63 19.38 -2.03
N ILE A 4 -13.97 18.32 -2.77
CA ILE A 4 -13.19 17.86 -3.94
C ILE A 4 -13.23 18.92 -5.06
N GLU A 5 -14.35 19.60 -5.23
CA GLU A 5 -14.50 20.64 -6.24
C GLU A 5 -13.69 21.89 -5.88
N GLN A 6 -13.72 22.31 -4.61
CA GLN A 6 -12.89 23.40 -4.09
C GLN A 6 -11.38 23.07 -4.25
N TYR A 7 -10.98 21.84 -3.93
CA TYR A 7 -9.62 21.36 -4.13
C TYR A 7 -9.17 21.51 -5.58
N ARG A 8 -9.93 20.96 -6.52
CA ARG A 8 -9.60 21.01 -7.95
C ARG A 8 -9.53 22.46 -8.48
N THR A 9 -10.48 23.29 -8.09
CA THR A 9 -10.52 24.69 -8.51
C THR A 9 -9.30 25.46 -8.02
N LYS A 10 -8.93 25.30 -6.75
CA LYS A 10 -7.79 25.98 -6.18
C LYS A 10 -6.46 25.52 -6.78
N GLN A 11 -6.30 24.19 -6.95
CA GLN A 11 -5.14 23.60 -7.61
C GLN A 11 -4.98 24.10 -9.07
N GLN A 12 -6.07 24.11 -9.83
CA GLN A 12 -6.06 24.66 -11.19
C GLN A 12 -5.67 26.14 -11.22
N LYS A 13 -6.19 26.94 -10.28
CA LYS A 13 -5.87 28.35 -10.20
C LYS A 13 -4.38 28.61 -9.94
N ILE A 14 -3.78 27.88 -9.01
CA ILE A 14 -2.34 27.98 -8.71
C ILE A 14 -1.52 27.54 -9.94
N ASN A 15 -1.84 26.38 -10.54
CA ASN A 15 -1.10 25.86 -11.69
C ASN A 15 -1.19 26.76 -12.93
N SER A 16 -2.32 27.43 -13.13
CA SER A 16 -2.54 28.30 -14.30
C SER A 16 -2.05 29.74 -14.08
N ASP A 17 -1.55 30.09 -12.89
CA ASP A 17 -1.03 31.42 -12.63
C ASP A 17 0.26 31.66 -13.46
N SER A 18 0.19 32.67 -14.33
CA SER A 18 1.30 33.00 -15.25
C SER A 18 2.36 33.94 -14.62
N ILE A 19 2.06 34.47 -13.44
CA ILE A 19 2.95 35.43 -12.73
C ILE A 19 3.87 34.67 -11.76
N MET A 20 3.38 33.59 -11.15
CA MET A 20 4.14 32.78 -10.19
C MET A 20 5.23 31.95 -10.88
N THR A 21 6.41 31.93 -10.28
CA THR A 21 7.47 30.98 -10.61
C THR A 21 7.06 29.55 -10.22
N GLN A 22 7.78 28.55 -10.71
CA GLN A 22 7.49 27.13 -10.36
C GLN A 22 7.67 26.90 -8.85
N GLU A 23 8.72 27.46 -8.25
CA GLU A 23 8.98 27.35 -6.81
C GLU A 23 7.85 27.97 -5.95
N GLU A 24 7.34 29.14 -6.35
CA GLU A 24 6.19 29.77 -5.70
C GLU A 24 4.90 28.96 -5.85
N LYS A 25 4.68 28.32 -7.01
CA LYS A 25 3.55 27.42 -7.20
C LYS A 25 3.64 26.19 -6.31
N ASP A 26 4.81 25.56 -6.25
CA ASP A 26 5.04 24.38 -5.43
C ASP A 26 4.82 24.69 -3.94
N ALA A 27 5.36 25.80 -3.43
CA ALA A 27 5.14 26.25 -2.05
C ALA A 27 3.66 26.60 -1.78
N ALA A 28 2.97 27.25 -2.74
CA ALA A 28 1.56 27.58 -2.60
C ALA A 28 0.66 26.32 -2.62
N LEU A 29 1.02 25.31 -3.40
CA LEU A 29 0.33 24.01 -3.43
C LEU A 29 0.55 23.26 -2.12
N GLU A 30 1.78 23.18 -1.62
CA GLU A 30 2.11 22.53 -0.35
C GLU A 30 1.30 23.12 0.80
N ASN A 31 1.35 24.45 0.99
CA ASN A 31 0.57 25.16 2.03
C ASN A 31 -0.94 24.95 1.86
N PHE A 32 -1.43 24.96 0.61
CA PHE A 32 -2.83 24.69 0.32
C PHE A 32 -3.21 23.25 0.70
N PHE A 33 -2.39 22.27 0.37
CA PHE A 33 -2.65 20.87 0.69
C PHE A 33 -2.69 20.63 2.20
N ASP A 34 -1.73 21.16 2.94
CA ASP A 34 -1.67 21.03 4.40
C ASP A 34 -2.93 21.58 5.06
N THR A 35 -3.33 22.82 4.67
CA THR A 35 -4.54 23.45 5.19
C THR A 35 -5.80 22.66 4.81
N PHE A 36 -5.91 22.25 3.54
CA PHE A 36 -7.07 21.53 3.03
C PHE A 36 -7.23 20.16 3.70
N PHE A 37 -6.15 19.40 3.85
CA PHE A 37 -6.22 18.09 4.48
C PHE A 37 -6.49 18.21 5.99
N ALA A 38 -5.99 19.23 6.66
CA ALA A 38 -6.33 19.50 8.05
C ALA A 38 -7.84 19.80 8.22
N GLU A 39 -8.39 20.70 7.41
CA GLU A 39 -9.82 21.03 7.42
C GLU A 39 -10.69 19.80 7.07
N TYR A 40 -10.28 19.02 6.07
CA TYR A 40 -10.98 17.80 5.67
C TYR A 40 -11.00 16.75 6.78
N ARG A 41 -9.85 16.55 7.43
CA ARG A 41 -9.73 15.65 8.60
C ARG A 41 -10.64 16.12 9.74
N ASP A 42 -10.59 17.40 10.10
CA ASP A 42 -11.36 17.96 11.21
C ASP A 42 -12.88 17.88 10.94
N HIS A 43 -13.29 18.13 9.68
CA HIS A 43 -14.67 17.96 9.26
C HIS A 43 -15.14 16.50 9.40
N ASN A 44 -14.35 15.53 8.95
CA ASN A 44 -14.69 14.12 9.08
C ASN A 44 -14.66 13.67 10.56
N LEU A 45 -13.73 14.17 11.36
CA LEU A 45 -13.68 13.86 12.79
C LEU A 45 -14.91 14.38 13.52
N LYS A 46 -15.36 15.59 13.21
CA LYS A 46 -16.61 16.15 13.74
C LYS A 46 -17.81 15.31 13.31
N ALA A 47 -17.94 15.03 12.00
CA ALA A 47 -19.01 14.16 11.50
C ALA A 47 -19.02 12.79 12.16
N TYR A 48 -17.84 12.22 12.42
CA TYR A 48 -17.70 10.96 13.15
C TYR A 48 -18.19 11.09 14.60
N THR A 49 -17.70 12.06 15.36
CA THR A 49 -17.97 12.19 16.80
C THR A 49 -19.44 12.52 17.10
N GLU A 50 -20.11 13.22 16.20
CA GLU A 50 -21.53 13.57 16.31
C GLU A 50 -22.48 12.42 15.87
N ASN A 51 -21.96 11.31 15.31
CA ASN A 51 -22.76 10.26 14.67
C ASN A 51 -22.28 8.83 14.98
N THR A 52 -21.71 8.56 16.14
CA THR A 52 -21.12 7.24 16.49
C THR A 52 -22.13 6.08 16.52
N ASP A 53 -23.41 6.37 16.39
CA ASP A 53 -24.53 5.41 16.42
C ASP A 53 -25.22 5.18 15.08
N ASN A 54 -24.77 5.87 14.00
CA ASN A 54 -25.41 5.78 12.68
C ASN A 54 -24.38 5.70 11.53
N PHE A 55 -24.88 5.46 10.31
CA PHE A 55 -24.03 5.22 9.13
C PHE A 55 -23.15 6.39 8.70
N VAL A 56 -23.42 7.62 9.16
CA VAL A 56 -22.54 8.78 8.87
C VAL A 56 -21.15 8.53 9.43
N SER A 57 -21.06 7.93 10.63
CA SER A 57 -19.79 7.59 11.25
C SER A 57 -18.95 6.60 10.42
N LEU A 58 -19.59 5.65 9.74
CA LEU A 58 -18.87 4.68 8.91
C LEU A 58 -18.19 5.35 7.71
N PHE A 59 -18.90 6.30 7.08
CA PHE A 59 -18.34 7.07 5.99
C PHE A 59 -17.21 7.99 6.46
N ALA A 60 -17.41 8.68 7.58
CA ALA A 60 -16.40 9.55 8.16
C ALA A 60 -15.16 8.75 8.60
N LEU A 61 -15.34 7.61 9.24
CA LEU A 61 -14.24 6.73 9.65
C LEU A 61 -13.44 6.19 8.46
N GLN A 62 -14.11 5.86 7.36
CA GLN A 62 -13.45 5.45 6.12
C GLN A 62 -12.51 6.54 5.56
N ASN A 63 -12.91 7.81 5.68
CA ASN A 63 -12.09 8.95 5.27
C ASN A 63 -10.94 9.24 6.24
N LEU A 64 -11.08 8.85 7.50
CA LEU A 64 -10.10 9.07 8.58
C LEU A 64 -9.07 7.95 8.73
N ARG A 65 -9.27 6.81 8.10
CA ARG A 65 -8.49 5.59 8.35
C ARG A 65 -6.97 5.74 8.14
N ASN A 66 -6.54 6.65 7.27
CA ASN A 66 -5.14 6.91 6.95
C ASN A 66 -4.63 8.24 7.55
N GLU A 67 -5.48 8.94 8.31
CA GLU A 67 -5.17 10.25 8.86
C GLU A 67 -4.59 10.17 10.29
N PHE A 68 -4.64 8.98 10.89
CA PHE A 68 -4.25 8.77 12.27
C PHE A 68 -3.37 7.53 12.43
N GLU A 69 -2.55 7.55 13.48
CA GLU A 69 -1.83 6.38 13.97
C GLU A 69 -2.81 5.25 14.35
N ASP A 70 -2.35 4.02 14.25
CA ASP A 70 -3.14 2.81 14.50
C ASP A 70 -3.84 2.80 15.86
N SER A 71 -3.21 3.31 16.91
CA SER A 71 -3.79 3.43 18.26
C SER A 71 -4.99 4.37 18.31
N LYS A 72 -4.93 5.47 17.55
CA LYS A 72 -6.04 6.41 17.46
C LYS A 72 -7.19 5.86 16.64
N LEU A 73 -6.88 5.17 15.53
CA LEU A 73 -7.87 4.50 14.69
C LEU A 73 -8.61 3.41 15.48
N ASP A 74 -7.88 2.58 16.26
CA ASP A 74 -8.50 1.60 17.16
C ASP A 74 -9.45 2.26 18.17
N SER A 75 -9.01 3.36 18.79
CA SER A 75 -9.84 4.12 19.71
C SER A 75 -11.14 4.62 19.06
N LEU A 76 -11.06 5.14 17.83
CA LEU A 76 -12.25 5.57 17.09
C LEU A 76 -13.18 4.38 16.81
N ILE A 77 -12.66 3.26 16.30
CA ILE A 77 -13.48 2.06 16.05
C ILE A 77 -14.19 1.60 17.34
N ASN A 78 -13.51 1.68 18.48
CA ASN A 78 -14.07 1.26 19.76
C ASN A 78 -15.21 2.17 20.27
N LEU A 79 -15.30 3.40 19.83
CA LEU A 79 -16.40 4.33 20.13
C LEU A 79 -17.68 4.08 19.33
N LEU A 80 -17.63 3.32 18.23
CA LEU A 80 -18.81 2.99 17.45
C LEU A 80 -19.83 2.18 18.25
N ALA A 81 -21.10 2.41 17.99
CA ALA A 81 -22.17 1.57 18.51
C ALA A 81 -21.97 0.09 18.12
N PRO A 82 -22.32 -0.88 18.99
CA PRO A 82 -22.06 -2.31 18.74
C PRO A 82 -22.56 -2.81 17.39
N ALA A 83 -23.74 -2.39 16.95
CA ALA A 83 -24.32 -2.78 15.68
C ALA A 83 -23.46 -2.33 14.46
N LEU A 84 -22.81 -1.18 14.55
CA LEU A 84 -21.94 -0.66 13.49
C LEU A 84 -20.59 -1.37 13.43
N LYS A 85 -20.09 -1.88 14.57
CA LYS A 85 -18.86 -2.70 14.62
C LYS A 85 -19.00 -4.00 13.82
N GLU A 86 -20.23 -4.51 13.71
CA GLU A 86 -20.54 -5.71 12.92
C GLU A 86 -20.56 -5.45 11.40
N HIS A 87 -20.56 -4.17 10.98
CA HIS A 87 -20.57 -3.83 9.56
C HIS A 87 -19.27 -4.30 8.87
N LYS A 88 -19.40 -4.86 7.66
CA LYS A 88 -18.28 -5.45 6.92
C LYS A 88 -17.07 -4.52 6.74
N SER A 89 -17.31 -3.23 6.52
CA SER A 89 -16.24 -2.23 6.35
C SER A 89 -15.45 -2.00 7.64
N VAL A 90 -16.11 -2.03 8.80
CA VAL A 90 -15.44 -1.90 10.09
C VAL A 90 -14.64 -3.16 10.40
N LYS A 91 -15.21 -4.34 10.18
CA LYS A 91 -14.49 -5.62 10.35
C LYS A 91 -13.25 -5.71 9.44
N SER A 92 -13.36 -5.26 8.19
CA SER A 92 -12.21 -5.19 7.29
C SER A 92 -11.13 -4.25 7.81
N MET A 93 -11.53 -3.06 8.28
CA MET A 93 -10.62 -2.08 8.88
C MET A 93 -9.95 -2.61 10.15
N GLN A 94 -10.71 -3.27 11.04
CA GLN A 94 -10.16 -3.91 12.24
C GLN A 94 -9.16 -5.02 11.89
N LYS A 95 -9.45 -5.83 10.87
CA LYS A 95 -8.54 -6.88 10.39
C LYS A 95 -7.23 -6.28 9.89
N ALA A 96 -7.29 -5.24 9.05
CA ALA A 96 -6.10 -4.58 8.53
C ALA A 96 -5.29 -3.88 9.64
N LEU A 97 -5.97 -3.20 10.56
CA LEU A 97 -5.35 -2.59 11.73
C LEU A 97 -4.62 -3.62 12.60
N GLN A 98 -5.28 -4.74 12.92
CA GLN A 98 -4.65 -5.80 13.72
C GLN A 98 -3.46 -6.42 13.01
N ALA A 99 -3.52 -6.57 11.69
CA ALA A 99 -2.41 -7.05 10.88
C ALA A 99 -1.21 -6.10 10.98
N ARG A 100 -1.40 -4.79 10.83
CA ARG A 100 -0.34 -3.77 10.99
C ARG A 100 0.26 -3.78 12.40
N ILE A 101 -0.57 -3.88 13.45
CA ILE A 101 -0.09 -3.97 14.84
C ILE A 101 0.77 -5.22 15.05
N ASN A 102 0.37 -6.35 14.46
CA ASN A 102 1.09 -7.62 14.60
C ASN A 102 2.43 -7.63 13.84
N THR A 103 2.57 -6.80 12.83
CA THR A 103 3.76 -6.70 11.96
C THR A 103 4.50 -5.37 12.12
N ALA A 104 4.19 -4.60 13.16
CA ALA A 104 4.83 -3.33 13.45
C ALA A 104 6.34 -3.51 13.71
N GLU A 105 7.08 -2.41 13.62
CA GLU A 105 8.52 -2.37 13.93
C GLU A 105 8.83 -3.05 15.27
N GLY A 106 9.89 -3.85 15.28
CA GLY A 106 10.31 -4.64 16.45
C GLY A 106 9.53 -5.94 16.65
N LYS A 107 8.51 -6.23 15.85
CA LYS A 107 7.81 -7.53 15.87
C LYS A 107 8.50 -8.54 14.96
N PRO A 108 8.46 -9.85 15.30
CA PRO A 108 8.86 -10.88 14.37
C PRO A 108 8.03 -10.81 13.08
N PHE A 109 8.65 -11.10 11.94
CA PHE A 109 7.89 -11.29 10.71
C PHE A 109 6.89 -12.45 10.84
N ILE A 110 5.77 -12.33 10.16
CA ILE A 110 4.77 -13.40 10.10
C ILE A 110 4.99 -14.18 8.80
N ASP A 111 5.29 -15.47 8.93
CA ASP A 111 5.51 -16.35 7.78
C ASP A 111 4.21 -16.64 7.03
N PHE A 112 4.33 -16.87 5.73
CA PHE A 112 3.24 -17.31 4.89
C PHE A 112 3.77 -18.21 3.77
N THR A 113 2.86 -18.99 3.17
CA THR A 113 3.14 -19.85 2.02
C THR A 113 2.22 -19.46 0.88
N VAL A 114 2.79 -19.32 -0.31
CA VAL A 114 2.05 -19.08 -1.56
C VAL A 114 2.52 -20.01 -2.66
N ASN A 115 1.62 -20.34 -3.59
CA ASN A 115 1.96 -21.12 -4.76
C ASN A 115 2.55 -20.22 -5.85
N SER A 116 3.87 -20.11 -5.88
CA SER A 116 4.62 -19.19 -6.72
C SER A 116 5.26 -19.88 -7.92
N VAL A 117 5.60 -19.09 -8.95
CA VAL A 117 6.37 -19.59 -10.09
C VAL A 117 7.84 -19.72 -9.68
N VAL A 118 8.36 -20.95 -9.78
CA VAL A 118 9.76 -21.28 -9.46
C VAL A 118 10.61 -21.55 -10.70
N GLY A 119 10.08 -21.36 -11.88
CA GLY A 119 10.75 -21.55 -13.15
C GLY A 119 9.81 -21.84 -14.31
N MET A 120 10.37 -22.23 -15.44
CA MET A 120 9.61 -22.60 -16.64
C MET A 120 9.82 -24.08 -16.98
N THR A 121 8.83 -24.70 -17.57
CA THR A 121 8.96 -26.06 -18.10
C THR A 121 9.81 -26.06 -19.38
N ARG A 122 10.29 -27.24 -19.76
CA ARG A 122 11.00 -27.45 -21.05
C ARG A 122 10.06 -27.70 -22.22
N SER A 123 8.74 -27.55 -22.05
CA SER A 123 7.75 -27.70 -23.11
C SER A 123 7.84 -26.56 -24.15
N ILE A 124 7.22 -26.76 -25.32
CA ILE A 124 7.11 -25.75 -26.37
C ILE A 124 5.61 -25.52 -26.63
N PRO A 125 5.07 -24.31 -26.31
CA PRO A 125 5.73 -23.20 -25.60
C PRO A 125 6.06 -23.54 -24.14
N PRO A 126 7.08 -22.92 -23.54
CA PRO A 126 7.37 -23.06 -22.11
C PRO A 126 6.17 -22.65 -21.24
N GLN A 127 5.94 -23.37 -20.15
CA GLN A 127 4.85 -23.09 -19.22
C GLN A 127 5.41 -22.78 -17.83
N PRO A 128 4.78 -21.90 -17.03
CA PRO A 128 5.17 -21.64 -15.66
C PRO A 128 5.12 -22.93 -14.82
N LYS A 129 6.21 -23.17 -14.06
CA LYS A 129 6.26 -24.24 -13.07
C LYS A 129 6.00 -23.66 -11.69
N TYR A 130 4.99 -24.14 -11.01
CA TYR A 130 4.57 -23.70 -9.68
C TYR A 130 5.10 -24.61 -8.60
N ALA A 131 5.41 -24.01 -7.45
CA ALA A 131 5.66 -24.72 -6.19
C ALA A 131 5.25 -23.83 -5.01
N ASP A 132 5.02 -24.44 -3.88
CA ASP A 132 4.81 -23.73 -2.63
C ASP A 132 6.13 -23.12 -2.18
N VAL A 133 6.10 -21.81 -1.92
CA VAL A 133 7.23 -20.98 -1.50
C VAL A 133 6.85 -20.31 -0.19
N LYS A 134 7.73 -20.37 0.78
CA LYS A 134 7.55 -19.71 2.08
C LYS A 134 8.28 -18.38 2.11
N PHE A 135 7.69 -17.40 2.77
CA PHE A 135 8.35 -16.11 3.00
C PHE A 135 9.66 -16.29 3.79
N SER A 136 9.67 -17.22 4.76
CA SER A 136 10.86 -17.61 5.52
C SER A 136 11.98 -18.24 4.68
N ASP A 137 11.72 -18.61 3.42
CA ASP A 137 12.80 -19.02 2.49
C ASP A 137 13.70 -17.84 2.11
N TYR A 138 13.24 -16.60 2.27
CA TYR A 138 13.95 -15.37 1.90
C TYR A 138 14.35 -14.50 3.09
N VAL A 139 13.58 -14.49 4.17
CA VAL A 139 13.77 -13.63 5.34
C VAL A 139 14.21 -14.40 6.58
N GLY A 140 14.63 -13.69 7.64
CA GLY A 140 15.01 -14.30 8.92
C GLY A 140 16.37 -15.00 8.92
N LYS A 141 17.26 -14.70 7.96
CA LYS A 141 18.57 -15.37 7.76
C LYS A 141 19.77 -14.44 8.05
N GLY A 142 19.58 -13.42 8.89
CA GLY A 142 20.64 -12.48 9.26
C GLY A 142 20.92 -11.40 8.20
N LYS A 143 20.15 -11.35 7.13
CA LYS A 143 20.24 -10.35 6.05
C LYS A 143 19.08 -9.38 6.15
N TYR A 144 19.30 -8.10 5.91
CA TYR A 144 18.22 -7.13 5.72
C TYR A 144 17.55 -7.39 4.36
N ILE A 145 16.24 -7.54 4.37
CA ILE A 145 15.44 -7.71 3.15
C ILE A 145 14.44 -6.55 3.04
N LEU A 146 14.58 -5.73 2.01
CA LEU A 146 13.56 -4.77 1.62
C LEU A 146 12.46 -5.52 0.89
N VAL A 147 11.26 -5.55 1.46
CA VAL A 147 10.10 -6.20 0.85
C VAL A 147 9.29 -5.15 0.12
N ASP A 148 9.08 -5.36 -1.18
CA ASP A 148 8.29 -4.50 -2.07
C ASP A 148 7.05 -5.24 -2.53
N PHE A 149 5.86 -4.69 -2.26
CA PHE A 149 4.60 -5.22 -2.79
C PHE A 149 4.23 -4.46 -4.06
N TRP A 150 4.10 -5.18 -5.16
CA TRP A 150 3.86 -4.58 -6.47
C TRP A 150 2.90 -5.38 -7.35
N ALA A 151 2.50 -4.79 -8.47
CA ALA A 151 1.78 -5.49 -9.53
C ALA A 151 2.09 -4.88 -10.90
N PRO A 152 2.02 -5.65 -12.00
CA PRO A 152 2.31 -5.14 -13.35
C PRO A 152 1.34 -4.04 -13.82
N TRP A 153 0.14 -3.98 -13.26
CA TRP A 153 -0.84 -2.91 -13.52
C TRP A 153 -0.66 -1.67 -12.64
N CYS A 154 0.17 -1.72 -11.58
CA CYS A 154 0.40 -0.63 -10.64
C CYS A 154 1.35 0.43 -11.25
N GLY A 155 0.82 1.55 -11.67
CA GLY A 155 1.59 2.65 -12.25
C GLY A 155 2.59 3.29 -11.28
N PRO A 156 2.17 3.64 -10.03
CA PRO A 156 3.09 4.12 -9.00
C PRO A 156 4.24 3.16 -8.72
N CYS A 157 3.95 1.86 -8.56
CA CYS A 157 4.97 0.84 -8.32
C CYS A 157 6.04 0.85 -9.42
N LYS A 158 5.62 0.87 -10.70
CA LYS A 158 6.57 0.92 -11.83
C LYS A 158 7.44 2.18 -11.83
N ARG A 159 6.94 3.31 -11.34
CA ARG A 159 7.74 4.53 -11.21
C ARG A 159 8.78 4.46 -10.10
N GLU A 160 8.56 3.61 -9.09
CA GLU A 160 9.49 3.41 -7.98
C GLU A 160 10.62 2.43 -8.33
N ILE A 161 10.44 1.54 -9.30
CA ILE A 161 11.47 0.55 -9.68
C ILE A 161 12.85 1.15 -9.97
N PRO A 162 13.00 2.30 -10.66
CA PRO A 162 14.33 2.92 -10.86
C PRO A 162 15.03 3.26 -9.54
N ASN A 163 14.30 3.70 -8.51
CA ASN A 163 14.84 3.99 -7.19
C ASN A 163 15.26 2.70 -6.47
N LEU A 164 14.41 1.67 -6.49
CA LEU A 164 14.74 0.34 -5.96
C LEU A 164 15.98 -0.23 -6.64
N LYS A 165 16.09 -0.07 -7.96
CA LYS A 165 17.27 -0.51 -8.72
C LYS A 165 18.53 0.23 -8.26
N ALA A 166 18.49 1.53 -8.06
CA ALA A 166 19.64 2.30 -7.57
C ALA A 166 20.06 1.85 -6.16
N VAL A 167 19.09 1.53 -5.29
CA VAL A 167 19.35 0.96 -3.96
C VAL A 167 19.97 -0.44 -4.09
N TYR A 168 19.42 -1.30 -4.94
CA TYR A 168 19.94 -2.63 -5.19
C TYR A 168 21.38 -2.60 -5.71
N ASP A 169 21.63 -1.82 -6.76
CA ASP A 169 22.96 -1.69 -7.39
C ASP A 169 24.03 -1.19 -6.37
N LYS A 170 23.60 -0.40 -5.37
CA LYS A 170 24.52 0.17 -4.37
C LYS A 170 24.74 -0.73 -3.15
N TYR A 171 23.71 -1.44 -2.70
CA TYR A 171 23.73 -2.08 -1.38
C TYR A 171 23.55 -3.60 -1.41
N ALA A 172 23.14 -4.21 -2.53
CA ALA A 172 22.96 -5.66 -2.60
C ALA A 172 24.26 -6.40 -2.33
N GLY A 173 24.20 -7.45 -1.52
CA GLY A 173 25.38 -8.21 -1.10
C GLY A 173 25.08 -9.16 0.04
N GLU A 174 26.08 -9.38 0.89
CA GLU A 174 25.96 -10.33 2.02
C GLU A 174 24.90 -9.89 3.04
N ASN A 175 24.75 -8.58 3.28
CA ASN A 175 23.94 -8.03 4.36
C ASN A 175 22.59 -7.44 3.91
N PHE A 176 22.36 -7.26 2.60
CA PHE A 176 21.14 -6.63 2.09
C PHE A 176 20.68 -7.25 0.77
N ASP A 177 19.36 -7.35 0.59
CA ASP A 177 18.72 -7.75 -0.64
C ASP A 177 17.34 -7.11 -0.79
N ILE A 178 16.73 -7.21 -1.97
CA ILE A 178 15.33 -6.83 -2.23
C ILE A 178 14.52 -8.08 -2.55
N LEU A 179 13.31 -8.15 -2.06
CA LEU A 179 12.31 -9.15 -2.40
C LEU A 179 11.04 -8.46 -2.88
N SER A 180 10.78 -8.49 -4.18
CA SER A 180 9.50 -8.03 -4.73
C SER A 180 8.47 -9.16 -4.74
N ILE A 181 7.33 -8.90 -4.13
CA ILE A 181 6.20 -9.83 -4.03
C ILE A 181 5.06 -9.30 -4.89
N ALA A 182 4.74 -10.03 -5.97
CA ALA A 182 3.64 -9.66 -6.84
C ALA A 182 2.31 -10.05 -6.18
N VAL A 183 1.45 -9.06 -5.99
CA VAL A 183 0.18 -9.17 -5.29
C VAL A 183 -0.98 -8.66 -6.17
N TRP A 184 -2.19 -9.11 -5.89
CA TRP A 184 -3.42 -8.69 -6.58
C TRP A 184 -3.32 -8.75 -8.11
N GLU A 185 -2.64 -9.77 -8.62
CA GLU A 185 -2.50 -9.99 -10.05
C GLU A 185 -3.87 -10.16 -10.71
N ARG A 186 -4.08 -9.44 -11.81
CA ARG A 186 -5.33 -9.43 -12.60
C ARG A 186 -5.16 -10.09 -13.97
N GLN A 187 -3.96 -10.54 -14.27
CA GLN A 187 -3.54 -11.11 -15.55
C GLN A 187 -2.76 -12.40 -15.32
N PRO A 188 -2.56 -13.23 -16.36
CA PRO A 188 -1.70 -14.40 -16.23
C PRO A 188 -0.31 -14.04 -15.66
N VAL A 189 0.24 -14.90 -14.83
CA VAL A 189 1.53 -14.68 -14.16
C VAL A 189 2.68 -14.38 -15.13
N GLN A 190 2.59 -14.83 -16.38
CA GLN A 190 3.58 -14.49 -17.39
C GLN A 190 3.74 -12.99 -17.59
N VAL A 191 2.65 -12.22 -17.52
CA VAL A 191 2.69 -10.75 -17.61
C VAL A 191 3.50 -10.14 -16.46
N THR A 192 3.38 -10.70 -15.26
CA THR A 192 4.18 -10.28 -14.09
C THR A 192 5.67 -10.56 -14.34
N ILE A 193 6.01 -11.74 -14.83
CA ILE A 193 7.39 -12.15 -15.11
C ILE A 193 7.99 -11.27 -16.21
N ASP A 194 7.28 -11.07 -17.32
CA ASP A 194 7.75 -10.28 -18.46
C ASP A 194 7.93 -8.81 -18.06
N THR A 195 6.97 -8.24 -17.30
CA THR A 195 7.07 -6.85 -16.80
C THR A 195 8.27 -6.68 -15.86
N ALA A 196 8.53 -7.61 -14.95
CA ALA A 196 9.69 -7.56 -14.07
C ALA A 196 10.99 -7.58 -14.87
N ALA A 197 11.09 -8.43 -15.88
CA ALA A 197 12.24 -8.51 -16.77
C ALA A 197 12.44 -7.22 -17.59
N GLU A 198 11.38 -6.66 -18.17
CA GLU A 198 11.39 -5.40 -18.92
C GLU A 198 11.85 -4.22 -18.05
N LEU A 199 11.44 -4.19 -16.77
CA LEU A 199 11.83 -3.16 -15.81
C LEU A 199 13.23 -3.38 -15.21
N GLY A 200 13.88 -4.50 -15.51
CA GLY A 200 15.22 -4.85 -15.03
C GLY A 200 15.27 -5.14 -13.53
N MET A 201 14.23 -5.74 -12.99
CA MET A 201 14.12 -6.15 -11.58
C MET A 201 14.94 -7.44 -11.36
N ASN A 202 16.25 -7.31 -11.18
CA ASN A 202 17.20 -8.43 -11.12
C ASN A 202 17.47 -8.95 -9.69
N TRP A 203 16.48 -8.88 -8.82
CA TRP A 203 16.54 -9.34 -7.43
C TRP A 203 15.54 -10.47 -7.14
N LEU A 204 15.31 -10.77 -5.87
CA LEU A 204 14.43 -11.87 -5.46
C LEU A 204 12.95 -11.57 -5.77
N HIS A 205 12.21 -12.59 -6.19
CA HIS A 205 10.79 -12.48 -6.52
C HIS A 205 9.95 -13.60 -5.91
N ILE A 206 8.77 -13.22 -5.45
CA ILE A 206 7.62 -14.12 -5.25
C ILE A 206 6.51 -13.64 -6.18
N ASN A 207 6.09 -14.49 -7.13
CA ASN A 207 5.03 -14.19 -8.08
C ASN A 207 3.77 -14.98 -7.71
N ASN A 208 2.60 -14.48 -8.12
CA ASN A 208 1.31 -15.14 -7.91
C ASN A 208 0.94 -15.26 -6.41
N ALA A 209 1.27 -14.23 -5.61
CA ALA A 209 0.99 -14.25 -4.18
C ALA A 209 -0.47 -13.90 -3.82
N GLY A 210 -1.25 -13.40 -4.78
CA GLY A 210 -2.64 -13.00 -4.56
C GLY A 210 -2.77 -11.92 -3.49
N SER A 211 -3.66 -12.12 -2.51
CA SER A 211 -3.82 -11.20 -1.37
C SER A 211 -3.19 -11.71 -0.07
N VAL A 212 -2.61 -12.90 -0.06
CA VAL A 212 -2.12 -13.54 1.17
C VAL A 212 -1.16 -12.65 1.95
N PRO A 213 -0.05 -12.13 1.36
CA PRO A 213 0.87 -11.30 2.12
C PRO A 213 0.27 -9.94 2.50
N THR A 214 -0.53 -9.31 1.64
CA THR A 214 -1.16 -8.02 1.93
C THR A 214 -2.18 -8.12 3.07
N ASP A 215 -2.92 -9.21 3.14
CA ASP A 215 -3.85 -9.50 4.24
C ASP A 215 -3.13 -9.68 5.58
N ILE A 216 -1.97 -10.35 5.57
CA ILE A 216 -1.15 -10.62 6.77
C ILE A 216 -0.47 -9.35 7.28
N TYR A 217 -0.01 -8.50 6.37
CA TYR A 217 0.74 -7.27 6.69
C TYR A 217 -0.12 -6.00 6.72
N GLY A 218 -1.43 -6.14 6.56
CA GLY A 218 -2.37 -5.02 6.63
C GLY A 218 -2.20 -3.99 5.51
N VAL A 219 -1.70 -4.40 4.36
CA VAL A 219 -1.51 -3.53 3.19
C VAL A 219 -2.82 -3.40 2.43
N GLU A 220 -3.36 -2.19 2.33
CA GLU A 220 -4.65 -1.90 1.69
C GLU A 220 -4.50 -1.20 0.33
N GLY A 221 -3.28 -0.88 -0.09
CA GLY A 221 -2.96 -0.26 -1.37
C GLY A 221 -1.50 -0.44 -1.75
N ILE A 222 -1.20 -0.47 -3.05
CA ILE A 222 0.13 -0.51 -3.63
C ILE A 222 0.30 0.59 -4.67
#